data_08a8dff353fc1c06223e3888784eb0fe
#
_entry.id   08a8dff353fc1c06223e3888784eb0fe
#
_cell.length_a   1.000
_cell.length_b   1.000
_cell.length_c   1.000
_cell.angle_alpha   90.00
_cell.angle_beta   90.00
_cell.angle_gamma   90.00
#
_symmetry.space_group_name_H-M   'P 1'
#
loop_
_entity.id
_entity.type
_entity.pdbx_description
1 polymer ?
#
loop_
_entity_poly.entity_id
_entity_poly.type
_entity_poly.pdbx_seq_one_letter_code
_entity_poly.pdbx_strand_id
1 'polypeptide(L)'
;MRKVIVSNSVTLDGRVDEVRDWALPGDDDEFVKHHTDLLSHSDGLLLGRKTYEFFAAVWPSRSGEFPDRINSMAKYVASTTLNDPEWENSHRIEGDVPEAVAELKEQPGQDLIVYGSHDLMHSLLEHDLIDEYQLWVYPVVLGKGRSLFKDGLERMALDLVDTTVIPPGVAILTYQSQR
;
A
#
# COMPACT_ATOMS: atom_id res chain seq x y z
N MET A 1 -14.09 11.75 -6.88
CA MET A 1 -12.71 11.83 -6.31
C MET A 1 -12.24 10.41 -6.07
N ARG A 2 -11.03 10.07 -6.49
CA ARG A 2 -10.39 8.76 -6.28
C ARG A 2 -10.00 8.63 -4.80
N LYS A 3 -10.17 7.45 -4.21
CA LYS A 3 -9.63 7.19 -2.87
C LYS A 3 -8.14 6.87 -2.93
N VAL A 4 -7.43 7.20 -1.87
CA VAL A 4 -6.11 6.65 -1.57
C VAL A 4 -6.27 5.59 -0.48
N ILE A 5 -5.96 4.35 -0.82
CA ILE A 5 -6.06 3.18 0.06
C ILE A 5 -4.65 2.73 0.43
N VAL A 6 -4.35 2.69 1.70
CA VAL A 6 -3.09 2.13 2.22
C VAL A 6 -3.31 0.64 2.53
N SER A 7 -2.59 -0.25 1.86
CA SER A 7 -2.64 -1.69 2.14
C SER A 7 -1.28 -2.16 2.67
N ASN A 8 -1.23 -2.52 3.94
CA ASN A 8 -0.02 -2.88 4.64
C ASN A 8 -0.16 -4.14 5.50
N SER A 9 0.84 -5.02 5.39
CA SER A 9 1.05 -6.09 6.37
C SER A 9 1.66 -5.51 7.64
N VAL A 10 1.13 -5.91 8.79
CA VAL A 10 1.57 -5.44 10.11
C VAL A 10 1.51 -6.60 11.11
N THR A 11 2.46 -6.64 12.04
CA THR A 11 2.43 -7.60 13.15
C THR A 11 1.39 -7.20 14.20
N LEU A 12 1.03 -8.13 15.10
CA LEU A 12 0.08 -7.86 16.17
C LEU A 12 0.52 -6.71 17.11
N ASP A 13 1.82 -6.51 17.27
CA ASP A 13 2.40 -5.38 18.01
C ASP A 13 2.73 -4.15 17.14
N GLY A 14 2.13 -4.08 15.94
CA GLY A 14 2.17 -2.90 15.06
C GLY A 14 3.48 -2.67 14.31
N ARG A 15 4.31 -3.71 14.09
CA ARG A 15 5.59 -3.60 13.40
C ARG A 15 5.44 -3.91 11.91
N VAL A 16 6.34 -3.33 11.11
CA VAL A 16 6.30 -3.39 9.64
C VAL A 16 7.62 -3.75 8.98
N ASP A 17 8.64 -4.08 9.77
CA ASP A 17 9.93 -4.54 9.25
C ASP A 17 9.92 -6.04 8.97
N GLU A 18 10.84 -6.50 8.13
CA GLU A 18 11.09 -7.92 7.85
C GLU A 18 9.84 -8.69 7.37
N VAL A 19 8.94 -8.00 6.63
CA VAL A 19 7.61 -8.54 6.20
C VAL A 19 7.73 -9.91 5.52
N ARG A 20 8.81 -10.16 4.78
CA ARG A 20 9.03 -11.44 4.08
C ARG A 20 9.22 -12.62 5.01
N ASP A 21 9.62 -12.39 6.25
CA ASP A 21 9.94 -13.47 7.19
C ASP A 21 8.70 -13.99 7.92
N TRP A 22 7.61 -13.21 7.91
CA TRP A 22 6.41 -13.53 8.69
C TRP A 22 5.08 -13.34 7.95
N ALA A 23 5.03 -12.62 6.83
CA ALA A 23 3.81 -12.47 6.04
C ALA A 23 3.58 -13.67 5.11
N LEU A 24 2.34 -13.82 4.64
CA LEU A 24 2.00 -14.79 3.61
C LEU A 24 2.82 -14.55 2.34
N PRO A 25 3.28 -15.62 1.67
CA PRO A 25 3.90 -15.50 0.36
C PRO A 25 2.97 -14.81 -0.65
N GLY A 26 3.55 -14.07 -1.58
CA GLY A 26 2.78 -13.35 -2.61
C GLY A 26 2.08 -14.26 -3.65
N ASP A 27 2.25 -15.57 -3.54
CA ASP A 27 1.58 -16.64 -4.32
C ASP A 27 0.63 -17.50 -3.46
N ASP A 28 0.41 -17.13 -2.19
CA ASP A 28 -0.63 -17.73 -1.36
C ASP A 28 -2.02 -17.41 -1.93
N ASP A 29 -2.90 -18.40 -2.01
CA ASP A 29 -4.21 -18.27 -2.65
C ASP A 29 -5.10 -17.19 -1.98
N GLU A 30 -5.08 -17.10 -0.66
CA GLU A 30 -5.86 -16.09 0.06
C GLU A 30 -5.25 -14.68 -0.12
N PHE A 31 -3.92 -14.58 -0.12
CA PHE A 31 -3.24 -13.33 -0.45
C PHE A 31 -3.62 -12.86 -1.85
N VAL A 32 -3.47 -13.73 -2.86
CA VAL A 32 -3.78 -13.42 -4.26
C VAL A 32 -5.24 -12.98 -4.41
N LYS A 33 -6.18 -13.74 -3.86
CA LYS A 33 -7.61 -13.44 -3.94
C LYS A 33 -7.96 -12.04 -3.41
N HIS A 34 -7.54 -11.73 -2.19
CA HIS A 34 -7.87 -10.45 -1.55
C HIS A 34 -7.16 -9.27 -2.21
N HIS A 35 -5.91 -9.43 -2.63
CA HIS A 35 -5.21 -8.38 -3.35
C HIS A 35 -5.73 -8.20 -4.78
N THR A 36 -6.15 -9.25 -5.47
CA THR A 36 -6.79 -9.15 -6.79
C THR A 36 -8.11 -8.39 -6.69
N ASP A 37 -8.92 -8.66 -5.66
CA ASP A 37 -10.16 -7.93 -5.41
C ASP A 37 -9.88 -6.43 -5.18
N LEU A 38 -8.93 -6.08 -4.32
CA LEU A 38 -8.51 -4.70 -4.10
C LEU A 38 -8.05 -4.02 -5.40
N LEU A 39 -7.22 -4.69 -6.21
CA LEU A 39 -6.74 -4.17 -7.48
C LEU A 39 -7.85 -4.03 -8.54
N SER A 40 -8.94 -4.80 -8.45
CA SER A 40 -10.05 -4.71 -9.41
C SER A 40 -10.79 -3.37 -9.36
N HIS A 41 -10.75 -2.70 -8.20
CA HIS A 41 -11.36 -1.39 -7.95
C HIS A 41 -10.37 -0.22 -8.00
N SER A 42 -9.15 -0.48 -8.44
CA SER A 42 -8.05 0.49 -8.42
C SER A 42 -7.34 0.52 -9.77
N ASP A 43 -6.81 1.66 -10.19
CA ASP A 43 -6.11 1.79 -11.46
C ASP A 43 -4.68 2.37 -11.33
N GLY A 44 -4.25 2.72 -10.13
CA GLY A 44 -2.93 3.25 -9.89
C GLY A 44 -2.28 2.80 -8.59
N LEU A 45 -0.97 2.64 -8.62
CA LEU A 45 -0.13 2.32 -7.47
C LEU A 45 0.69 3.54 -7.10
N LEU A 46 0.70 3.88 -5.81
CA LEU A 46 1.57 4.90 -5.23
C LEU A 46 2.70 4.17 -4.48
N LEU A 47 3.92 4.30 -4.95
CA LEU A 47 5.06 3.53 -4.47
C LEU A 47 6.21 4.45 -4.06
N GLY A 48 6.78 4.22 -2.89
CA GLY A 48 8.10 4.73 -2.57
C GLY A 48 9.19 3.95 -3.30
N ARG A 49 10.38 4.53 -3.44
CA ARG A 49 11.50 3.94 -4.19
C ARG A 49 11.78 2.48 -3.83
N LYS A 50 11.94 2.15 -2.55
CA LYS A 50 12.30 0.79 -2.12
C LYS A 50 11.22 -0.24 -2.48
N THR A 51 9.95 0.10 -2.33
CA THR A 51 8.84 -0.77 -2.71
C THR A 51 8.78 -0.93 -4.22
N TYR A 52 8.98 0.16 -4.97
CA TYR A 52 9.07 0.14 -6.42
C TYR A 52 10.19 -0.79 -6.90
N GLU A 53 11.43 -0.61 -6.43
CA GLU A 53 12.58 -1.43 -6.79
C GLU A 53 12.33 -2.92 -6.52
N PHE A 54 11.72 -3.24 -5.37
CA PHE A 54 11.36 -4.60 -5.03
C PHE A 54 10.27 -5.16 -5.97
N PHE A 55 9.22 -4.42 -6.22
CA PHE A 55 8.11 -4.85 -7.09
C PHE A 55 8.57 -5.01 -8.54
N ALA A 56 9.35 -4.07 -9.05
CA ALA A 56 9.93 -4.12 -10.40
C ALA A 56 10.88 -5.31 -10.61
N ALA A 57 11.52 -5.80 -9.57
CA ALA A 57 12.34 -7.00 -9.64
C ALA A 57 11.54 -8.32 -9.61
N VAL A 58 10.30 -8.29 -9.12
CA VAL A 58 9.50 -9.50 -8.88
C VAL A 58 8.39 -9.69 -9.92
N TRP A 59 7.56 -8.67 -10.15
CA TRP A 59 6.30 -8.83 -10.86
C TRP A 59 6.42 -8.93 -12.38
N PRO A 60 7.34 -8.24 -13.09
CA PRO A 60 7.44 -8.31 -14.55
C PRO A 60 7.71 -9.72 -15.10
N SER A 61 8.35 -10.59 -14.31
CA SER A 61 8.67 -11.97 -14.70
C SER A 61 7.56 -12.97 -14.33
N ARG A 62 6.50 -12.55 -13.66
CA ARG A 62 5.39 -13.40 -13.25
C ARG A 62 4.18 -13.20 -14.14
N SER A 63 3.33 -14.24 -14.23
CA SER A 63 2.07 -14.25 -14.96
C SER A 63 0.94 -14.78 -14.07
N GLY A 64 -0.28 -14.45 -14.42
CA GLY A 64 -1.49 -14.80 -13.68
C GLY A 64 -2.31 -13.57 -13.35
N GLU A 65 -3.50 -13.74 -12.81
CA GLU A 65 -4.47 -12.64 -12.60
C GLU A 65 -3.89 -11.46 -11.81
N PHE A 66 -3.28 -11.72 -10.65
CA PHE A 66 -2.69 -10.68 -9.83
C PHE A 66 -1.42 -10.05 -10.47
N PRO A 67 -0.41 -10.83 -10.92
CA PRO A 67 0.75 -10.25 -11.61
C PRO A 67 0.39 -9.45 -12.86
N ASP A 68 -0.50 -9.95 -13.69
CA ASP A 68 -0.90 -9.27 -14.93
C ASP A 68 -1.60 -7.94 -14.61
N ARG A 69 -2.46 -7.92 -13.58
CA ARG A 69 -3.12 -6.70 -13.13
C ARG A 69 -2.12 -5.67 -12.62
N ILE A 70 -1.23 -6.05 -11.70
CA ILE A 70 -0.25 -5.10 -11.11
C ILE A 70 0.74 -4.59 -12.16
N ASN A 71 1.12 -5.41 -13.15
CA ASN A 71 1.97 -5.02 -14.25
C ASN A 71 1.28 -3.98 -15.16
N SER A 72 -0.01 -4.13 -15.44
CA SER A 72 -0.77 -3.23 -16.33
C SER A 72 -1.12 -1.88 -15.71
N MET A 73 -1.20 -1.78 -14.38
CA MET A 73 -1.59 -0.53 -13.69
C MET A 73 -0.55 0.57 -13.85
N ALA A 74 -0.98 1.83 -13.76
CA ALA A 74 -0.06 2.97 -13.63
C ALA A 74 0.67 2.92 -12.27
N LYS A 75 1.96 3.20 -12.24
CA LYS A 75 2.78 3.30 -11.02
C LYS A 75 3.30 4.72 -10.90
N TYR A 76 2.94 5.38 -9.81
CA TYR A 76 3.42 6.71 -9.47
C TYR A 76 4.48 6.58 -8.36
N VAL A 77 5.73 6.89 -8.69
CA VAL A 77 6.88 6.59 -7.83
C VAL A 77 7.37 7.85 -7.14
N ALA A 78 7.22 7.89 -5.82
CA ALA A 78 7.77 8.95 -4.98
C ALA A 78 9.26 8.66 -4.72
N SER A 79 10.14 9.41 -5.40
CA SER A 79 11.59 9.27 -5.25
C SER A 79 12.31 10.53 -5.67
N THR A 80 13.33 10.91 -4.90
CA THR A 80 14.28 11.98 -5.23
C THR A 80 15.51 11.49 -6.00
N THR A 81 15.71 10.17 -6.04
CA THR A 81 16.94 9.56 -6.58
C THR A 81 16.71 8.64 -7.78
N LEU A 82 15.49 8.14 -7.98
CA LEU A 82 15.12 7.34 -9.14
C LEU A 82 14.72 8.28 -10.27
N ASN A 83 15.53 8.37 -11.32
CA ASN A 83 15.29 9.32 -12.40
C ASN A 83 14.41 8.74 -13.52
N ASP A 84 14.55 7.46 -13.83
CA ASP A 84 13.85 6.80 -14.93
C ASP A 84 13.36 5.40 -14.49
N PRO A 85 12.12 5.27 -14.08
CA PRO A 85 11.54 3.99 -13.70
C PRO A 85 11.28 3.13 -14.95
N GLU A 86 11.96 1.99 -15.05
CA GLU A 86 11.91 1.11 -16.24
C GLU A 86 10.72 0.13 -16.26
N TRP A 87 10.06 -0.11 -15.12
CA TRP A 87 8.90 -1.00 -15.09
C TRP A 87 7.74 -0.34 -15.87
N GLU A 88 7.11 -1.11 -16.75
CA GLU A 88 6.03 -0.62 -17.64
C GLU A 88 4.98 0.21 -16.89
N ASN A 89 4.50 1.29 -17.50
CA ASN A 89 3.53 2.24 -16.95
C ASN A 89 3.98 2.90 -15.62
N SER A 90 5.27 3.07 -15.42
CA SER A 90 5.82 3.73 -14.23
C SER A 90 6.18 5.19 -14.54
N HIS A 91 5.81 6.07 -13.62
CA HIS A 91 6.04 7.51 -13.70
C HIS A 91 6.63 8.00 -12.39
N ARG A 92 7.74 8.73 -12.46
CA ARG A 92 8.24 9.42 -11.27
C ARG A 92 7.31 10.60 -10.94
N ILE A 93 6.93 10.75 -9.68
CA ILE A 93 6.23 11.94 -9.22
C ILE A 93 7.21 13.12 -9.24
N GLU A 94 6.86 14.18 -9.96
CA GLU A 94 7.62 15.42 -10.01
C GLU A 94 7.12 16.41 -8.95
N GLY A 95 8.03 17.18 -8.37
CA GLY A 95 7.70 18.21 -7.38
C GLY A 95 7.35 17.68 -6.00
N ASP A 96 6.38 18.32 -5.36
CA ASP A 96 5.87 17.94 -4.04
C ASP A 96 4.95 16.73 -4.14
N VAL A 97 5.25 15.68 -3.38
CA VAL A 97 4.52 14.41 -3.48
C VAL A 97 3.06 14.52 -2.99
N PRO A 98 2.77 15.12 -1.83
CA PRO A 98 1.39 15.36 -1.40
C PRO A 98 0.56 16.17 -2.40
N GLU A 99 1.11 17.25 -2.97
CA GLU A 99 0.41 18.05 -3.98
C GLU A 99 0.09 17.22 -5.22
N ALA A 100 1.06 16.48 -5.74
CA ALA A 100 0.85 15.62 -6.91
C ALA A 100 -0.18 14.51 -6.66
N VAL A 101 -0.20 13.93 -5.45
CA VAL A 101 -1.22 12.93 -5.09
C VAL A 101 -2.60 13.57 -4.95
N ALA A 102 -2.71 14.78 -4.40
CA ALA A 102 -3.96 15.52 -4.34
C ALA A 102 -4.51 15.78 -5.75
N GLU A 103 -3.67 16.19 -6.69
CA GLU A 103 -4.05 16.35 -8.11
C GLU A 103 -4.49 15.04 -8.76
N LEU A 104 -3.81 13.92 -8.48
CA LEU A 104 -4.20 12.59 -8.96
C LEU A 104 -5.58 12.17 -8.43
N LYS A 105 -5.92 12.51 -7.19
CA LYS A 105 -7.25 12.22 -6.62
C LYS A 105 -8.39 12.93 -7.35
N GLU A 106 -8.15 14.12 -7.88
CA GLU A 106 -9.16 14.90 -8.62
C GLU A 106 -9.35 14.41 -10.07
N GLN A 107 -8.42 13.64 -10.62
CA GLN A 107 -8.52 13.11 -11.98
C GLN A 107 -9.61 12.03 -12.08
N PRO A 108 -10.21 11.85 -13.25
CA PRO A 108 -11.07 10.70 -13.52
C PRO A 108 -10.28 9.40 -13.37
N GLY A 109 -10.88 8.39 -12.76
CA GLY A 109 -10.25 7.08 -12.58
C GLY A 109 -10.82 6.32 -11.41
N GLN A 110 -10.23 5.15 -11.14
CA GLN A 110 -10.49 4.32 -9.96
C GLN A 110 -9.54 4.68 -8.82
N ASP A 111 -9.58 3.92 -7.74
CA ASP A 111 -8.81 4.21 -6.53
C ASP A 111 -7.28 4.02 -6.72
N LEU A 112 -6.52 4.65 -5.84
CA LEU A 112 -5.06 4.60 -5.77
C LEU A 112 -4.65 3.76 -4.57
N ILE A 113 -3.69 2.83 -4.76
CA ILE A 113 -3.21 1.97 -3.67
C ILE A 113 -1.78 2.33 -3.31
N VAL A 114 -1.54 2.49 -2.02
CA VAL A 114 -0.19 2.56 -1.42
C VAL A 114 0.14 1.19 -0.85
N TYR A 115 1.10 0.49 -1.44
CA TYR A 115 1.66 -0.73 -0.87
C TYR A 115 2.95 -0.43 -0.11
N GLY A 116 3.04 -0.89 1.14
CA GLY A 116 4.21 -0.65 1.98
C GLY A 116 4.55 0.83 2.06
N SER A 117 5.79 1.21 1.70
CA SER A 117 6.19 2.62 1.50
C SER A 117 5.85 3.53 2.69
N HIS A 118 6.31 3.17 3.89
CA HIS A 118 5.95 3.85 5.14
C HIS A 118 6.23 5.36 5.12
N ASP A 119 7.35 5.79 4.55
CA ASP A 119 7.68 7.21 4.47
C ASP A 119 6.67 7.96 3.57
N LEU A 120 6.26 7.34 2.45
CA LEU A 120 5.19 7.88 1.59
C LEU A 120 3.86 7.91 2.34
N MET A 121 3.48 6.81 2.99
CA MET A 121 2.25 6.75 3.79
C MET A 121 2.21 7.87 4.83
N HIS A 122 3.30 8.08 5.58
CA HIS A 122 3.36 9.15 6.59
C HIS A 122 3.26 10.55 5.97
N SER A 123 3.92 10.78 4.83
CA SER A 123 3.80 12.05 4.11
C SER A 123 2.36 12.32 3.66
N LEU A 124 1.65 11.31 3.17
CA LEU A 124 0.24 11.45 2.77
C LEU A 124 -0.69 11.61 3.99
N LEU A 125 -0.38 10.93 5.09
CA LEU A 125 -1.13 11.04 6.35
C LEU A 125 -1.07 12.47 6.93
N GLU A 126 0.11 13.08 6.94
CA GLU A 126 0.32 14.46 7.42
C GLU A 126 -0.46 15.51 6.61
N HIS A 127 -0.96 15.15 5.41
CA HIS A 127 -1.73 16.02 4.52
C HIS A 127 -3.19 15.57 4.34
N ASP A 128 -3.70 14.68 5.20
CA ASP A 128 -5.08 14.16 5.16
C ASP A 128 -5.47 13.54 3.80
N LEU A 129 -4.52 12.95 3.08
CA LEU A 129 -4.74 12.40 1.74
C LEU A 129 -5.17 10.94 1.73
N ILE A 130 -5.06 10.23 2.86
CA ILE A 130 -5.43 8.82 2.97
C ILE A 130 -6.91 8.70 3.35
N ASP A 131 -7.68 7.99 2.54
CA ASP A 131 -9.11 7.76 2.74
C ASP A 131 -9.39 6.46 3.49
N GLU A 132 -8.56 5.44 3.24
CA GLU A 132 -8.80 4.08 3.74
C GLU A 132 -7.50 3.37 4.09
N TYR A 133 -7.55 2.58 5.17
CA TYR A 133 -6.45 1.72 5.61
C TYR A 133 -6.93 0.27 5.59
N GLN A 134 -6.32 -0.57 4.78
CA GLN A 134 -6.50 -2.01 4.78
C GLN A 134 -5.28 -2.64 5.45
N LEU A 135 -5.43 -3.05 6.70
CA LEU A 135 -4.34 -3.58 7.52
C LEU A 135 -4.44 -5.10 7.62
N TRP A 136 -3.42 -5.79 7.14
CA TRP A 136 -3.25 -7.23 7.27
C TRP A 136 -2.51 -7.51 8.59
N VAL A 137 -3.26 -7.75 9.65
CA VAL A 137 -2.71 -7.98 11.00
C VAL A 137 -2.35 -9.45 11.16
N TYR A 138 -1.07 -9.74 11.20
CA TYR A 138 -0.51 -11.08 11.35
C TYR A 138 -0.38 -11.47 12.82
N PRO A 139 -0.60 -12.75 13.17
CA PRO A 139 -0.48 -13.26 14.53
C PRO A 139 0.98 -13.45 14.98
N VAL A 140 1.79 -12.40 14.83
CA VAL A 140 3.22 -12.36 15.11
C VAL A 140 3.54 -11.16 16.00
N VAL A 141 4.43 -11.32 16.95
CA VAL A 141 4.99 -10.24 17.79
C VAL A 141 6.48 -10.19 17.58
N LEU A 142 7.00 -9.06 17.09
CA LEU A 142 8.44 -8.85 16.90
C LEU A 142 9.11 -8.20 18.10
N GLY A 143 8.42 -7.35 18.85
CA GLY A 143 8.94 -6.63 20.02
C GLY A 143 9.94 -5.51 19.70
N LYS A 144 10.33 -5.35 18.44
CA LYS A 144 11.28 -4.34 17.95
C LYS A 144 10.97 -3.98 16.49
N GLY A 145 11.66 -2.98 15.96
CA GLY A 145 11.50 -2.53 14.58
C GLY A 145 10.58 -1.30 14.46
N ARG A 146 10.32 -0.86 13.23
CA ARG A 146 9.49 0.31 12.96
C ARG A 146 8.03 0.02 13.23
N SER A 147 7.36 0.99 13.84
CA SER A 147 5.90 0.98 13.99
C SER A 147 5.23 1.41 12.67
N LEU A 148 4.04 0.86 12.39
CA LEU A 148 3.20 1.31 11.27
C LEU A 148 2.92 2.82 11.39
N PHE A 149 2.49 3.26 12.57
CA PHE A 149 2.32 4.66 12.89
C PHE A 149 3.50 5.12 13.77
N LYS A 150 4.19 6.18 13.34
CA LYS A 150 5.33 6.74 14.08
C LYS A 150 4.87 7.50 15.32
N ASP A 151 5.73 7.62 16.30
CA ASP A 151 5.48 8.44 17.47
C ASP A 151 5.34 9.93 17.07
N GLY A 152 4.51 10.68 17.83
CA GLY A 152 4.31 12.11 17.61
C GLY A 152 3.24 12.46 16.58
N LEU A 153 2.51 11.48 16.02
CA LEU A 153 1.33 11.76 15.22
C LEU A 153 0.22 12.37 16.08
N GLU A 154 -0.51 13.32 15.53
CA GLU A 154 -1.74 13.80 16.13
C GLU A 154 -2.78 12.68 16.22
N ARG A 155 -3.63 12.75 17.25
CA ARG A 155 -4.72 11.80 17.41
C ARG A 155 -5.67 11.88 16.23
N MET A 156 -5.85 10.76 15.55
CA MET A 156 -6.89 10.59 14.53
C MET A 156 -7.86 9.48 14.93
N ALA A 157 -9.11 9.60 14.53
CA ALA A 157 -10.12 8.58 14.71
C ALA A 157 -10.42 7.90 13.36
N LEU A 158 -10.61 6.60 13.40
CA LEU A 158 -10.91 5.77 12.24
C LEU A 158 -12.18 4.96 12.52
N ASP A 159 -13.00 4.78 11.51
CA ASP A 159 -14.17 3.91 11.56
C ASP A 159 -13.81 2.54 10.96
N LEU A 160 -14.01 1.47 11.72
CA LEU A 160 -13.89 0.11 11.20
C LEU A 160 -15.09 -0.19 10.30
N VAL A 161 -14.84 -0.42 9.01
CA VAL A 161 -15.88 -0.64 8.01
C VAL A 161 -15.98 -2.08 7.52
N ASP A 162 -14.89 -2.85 7.62
CA ASP A 162 -14.89 -4.27 7.29
C ASP A 162 -13.85 -5.05 8.09
N THR A 163 -14.10 -6.34 8.27
CA THR A 163 -13.19 -7.29 8.92
C THR A 163 -13.28 -8.64 8.25
N THR A 164 -12.16 -9.14 7.76
CA THR A 164 -12.04 -10.50 7.22
C THR A 164 -10.94 -11.25 7.96
N VAL A 165 -11.16 -12.52 8.27
CA VAL A 165 -10.12 -13.38 8.85
C VAL A 165 -9.82 -14.49 7.86
N ILE A 166 -8.53 -14.64 7.55
CA ILE A 166 -8.03 -15.68 6.64
C ILE A 166 -7.09 -16.64 7.37
N PRO A 167 -7.03 -17.92 6.96
CA PRO A 167 -6.05 -18.86 7.49
C PRO A 167 -4.59 -18.38 7.28
N PRO A 168 -3.69 -18.66 8.22
CA PRO A 168 -3.87 -19.34 9.50
C PRO A 168 -4.21 -18.39 10.68
N GLY A 169 -4.85 -17.27 10.45
CA GLY A 169 -5.26 -16.33 11.52
C GLY A 169 -4.85 -14.88 11.25
N VAL A 170 -4.68 -14.50 9.99
CA VAL A 170 -4.47 -13.11 9.60
C VAL A 170 -5.81 -12.38 9.62
N ALA A 171 -5.88 -11.26 10.33
CA ALA A 171 -7.05 -10.39 10.32
C ALA A 171 -6.82 -9.22 9.36
N ILE A 172 -7.68 -9.11 8.34
CA ILE A 172 -7.71 -7.95 7.44
C ILE A 172 -8.73 -6.97 8.02
N LEU A 173 -8.25 -5.82 8.45
CA LEU A 173 -9.07 -4.75 9.02
C LEU A 173 -9.10 -3.57 8.06
N THR A 174 -10.30 -3.18 7.64
CA THR A 174 -10.49 -2.02 6.77
C THR A 174 -11.07 -0.86 7.58
N TYR A 175 -10.32 0.22 7.66
CA TYR A 175 -10.70 1.45 8.34
C TYR A 175 -10.84 2.62 7.37
N GLN A 176 -11.76 3.53 7.66
CA GLN A 176 -11.90 4.80 6.97
C GLN A 176 -11.59 5.97 7.90
N SER A 177 -10.99 7.01 7.35
CA SER A 177 -10.73 8.25 8.08
C SER A 177 -12.07 8.95 8.39
N GLN A 178 -12.24 9.34 9.65
CA GLN A 178 -13.34 10.26 10.03
C GLN A 178 -12.96 11.67 9.58
N ARG A 179 -13.64 12.18 8.59
CA ARG A 179 -13.49 13.56 8.09
C ARG A 179 -14.59 14.44 8.61
#